data_03589907948cfda2f58c954271c04ec9
#
_entry.id   03589907948cfda2f58c954271c04ec9
#
_cell.length_a   1.000
_cell.length_b   1.000
_cell.length_c   1.000
_cell.angle_alpha   90.00
_cell.angle_beta   90.00
_cell.angle_gamma   90.00
#
_symmetry.space_group_name_H-M   'P 1'
#
loop_
_entity.id
_entity.type
_entity.pdbx_description
1 polymer ?
#
loop_
_entity_poly.entity_id
_entity_poly.type
_entity_poly.pdbx_seq_one_letter_code
_entity_poly.pdbx_strand_id
1 'polypeptide(L)'
;IGMRTEAIEEYTLLNDKVFGMMIHPTYTYGKNGYVFFQMSIEEPEETFFDLFCAYLRRVQDYCEERNVPFIYCLNPSKITVYEQYLPKGYHYKDKVNQIMRIKLEEYGVNYISNEELLKEKSKSEQVYNVKFDAGHWNDWGAFYGTNHLLEKVAEYFPEVKPHEISDFDIDYVNQDSLLVSHFPINEDVPYFSDKDEQYIEEITSQYESLKLDENYHDMACLVNRKEGAEALPKVLMFQGSYYNERYRFLESSFKEYDAIHNYENFIDFDYYFNIFQPDCVILETAEYATKGNYFSYEGLEHKQLNHWLDVEQHEDELEALEQYPYDIEEADRLVKIDVNLDEGVSAGY
;
A
#
# COMPACT_ATOMS: atom_id res chain seq x y z
N ILE A 1 10.97 17.50 24.61
CA ILE A 1 9.88 16.77 23.91
C ILE A 1 9.20 15.79 24.88
N GLY A 2 9.94 14.98 25.68
CA GLY A 2 9.34 13.97 26.57
C GLY A 2 8.30 14.49 27.57
N MET A 3 8.59 15.56 28.31
CA MET A 3 7.65 16.12 29.31
C MET A 3 6.30 16.58 28.71
N ARG A 4 6.26 17.00 27.44
CA ARG A 4 5.01 17.42 26.79
C ARG A 4 4.12 16.21 26.46
N THR A 5 4.70 15.13 26.03
CA THR A 5 3.98 13.89 25.70
C THR A 5 3.40 13.26 26.98
N GLU A 6 4.22 13.14 28.01
CA GLU A 6 3.79 12.63 29.33
C GLU A 6 2.62 13.45 29.89
N ALA A 7 2.70 14.80 29.84
CA ALA A 7 1.62 15.66 30.34
C ALA A 7 0.32 15.50 29.54
N ILE A 8 0.38 15.27 28.23
CA ILE A 8 -0.81 15.00 27.39
C ILE A 8 -1.44 13.68 27.81
N GLU A 9 -0.64 12.65 28.01
CA GLU A 9 -1.14 11.32 28.40
C GLU A 9 -1.75 11.31 29.80
N GLU A 10 -1.08 11.92 30.78
CA GLU A 10 -1.64 12.07 32.13
C GLU A 10 -2.94 12.86 32.11
N TYR A 11 -3.02 13.95 31.35
CA TYR A 11 -4.23 14.74 31.19
C TYR A 11 -5.37 13.95 30.53
N THR A 12 -5.04 13.21 29.46
CA THR A 12 -5.99 12.34 28.77
C THR A 12 -6.52 11.25 29.72
N LEU A 13 -5.61 10.59 30.46
CA LEU A 13 -5.97 9.55 31.42
C LEU A 13 -6.83 10.07 32.57
N LEU A 14 -6.56 11.29 33.07
CA LEU A 14 -7.39 11.93 34.09
C LEU A 14 -8.80 12.19 33.56
N ASN A 15 -8.93 12.73 32.35
CA ASN A 15 -10.23 12.99 31.75
C ASN A 15 -11.02 11.70 31.46
N ASP A 16 -10.32 10.65 31.01
CA ASP A 16 -10.94 9.35 30.83
C ASP A 16 -11.50 8.79 32.15
N LYS A 17 -10.68 8.76 33.19
CA LYS A 17 -11.09 8.23 34.50
C LYS A 17 -12.23 9.00 35.18
N VAL A 18 -12.26 10.32 34.98
CA VAL A 18 -13.24 11.19 35.70
C VAL A 18 -14.49 11.41 34.85
N PHE A 19 -14.35 11.57 33.55
CA PHE A 19 -15.43 11.99 32.66
C PHE A 19 -15.75 10.98 31.55
N GLY A 20 -14.93 9.91 31.37
CA GLY A 20 -15.07 8.97 30.28
C GLY A 20 -14.79 9.65 28.91
N MET A 21 -13.91 10.63 28.89
CA MET A 21 -13.60 11.44 27.71
C MET A 21 -12.15 11.25 27.30
N MET A 22 -11.92 10.94 26.03
CA MET A 22 -10.58 10.95 25.43
C MET A 22 -10.26 12.35 24.91
N ILE A 23 -9.44 13.09 25.65
CA ILE A 23 -8.93 14.39 25.24
C ILE A 23 -7.47 14.19 24.80
N HIS A 24 -7.30 13.62 23.63
CA HIS A 24 -5.99 13.30 23.04
C HIS A 24 -5.85 14.00 21.69
N PRO A 25 -4.65 14.49 21.29
CA PRO A 25 -4.46 15.19 20.01
C PRO A 25 -4.70 14.27 18.79
N THR A 26 -4.47 12.96 18.94
CA THR A 26 -4.53 11.99 17.85
C THR A 26 -5.81 11.13 17.87
N TYR A 27 -6.40 10.89 19.05
CA TYR A 27 -7.48 9.91 19.21
C TYR A 27 -8.76 10.50 19.75
N THR A 28 -9.87 9.88 19.39
CA THR A 28 -11.21 10.18 19.94
C THR A 28 -11.98 8.90 20.22
N TYR A 29 -12.87 8.94 21.27
CA TYR A 29 -13.81 7.86 21.53
C TYR A 29 -15.00 7.92 20.56
N GLY A 30 -15.29 6.77 19.96
CA GLY A 30 -16.58 6.48 19.38
C GLY A 30 -17.56 5.87 20.39
N LYS A 31 -18.66 5.33 19.90
CA LYS A 31 -19.62 4.55 20.66
C LYS A 31 -19.06 3.16 20.97
N ASN A 32 -19.60 2.52 22.03
CA ASN A 32 -19.29 1.14 22.41
C ASN A 32 -17.79 0.86 22.64
N GLY A 33 -17.02 1.87 23.06
CA GLY A 33 -15.61 1.73 23.37
C GLY A 33 -14.65 1.77 22.17
N TYR A 34 -15.18 2.02 20.96
CA TYR A 34 -14.31 2.19 19.78
C TYR A 34 -13.43 3.42 19.93
N VAL A 35 -12.21 3.31 19.43
CA VAL A 35 -11.27 4.42 19.31
C VAL A 35 -11.02 4.67 17.82
N PHE A 36 -11.06 5.94 17.45
CA PHE A 36 -10.79 6.42 16.10
C PHE A 36 -9.67 7.48 16.14
N PHE A 37 -9.03 7.75 15.02
CA PHE A 37 -8.24 8.95 14.88
C PHE A 37 -9.12 10.20 15.00
N GLN A 38 -8.53 11.31 15.42
CA GLN A 38 -9.21 12.61 15.38
C GLN A 38 -9.65 12.90 13.94
N MET A 39 -10.93 13.17 13.80
CA MET A 39 -11.54 13.38 12.50
C MET A 39 -11.46 14.86 12.14
N SER A 40 -10.83 15.18 11.00
CA SER A 40 -10.97 16.46 10.35
C SER A 40 -12.11 16.37 9.32
N ILE A 41 -12.91 17.42 9.22
CA ILE A 41 -13.90 17.54 8.15
C ILE A 41 -13.17 18.26 7.01
N GLU A 42 -12.49 17.49 6.19
CA GLU A 42 -11.91 17.97 4.93
C GLU A 42 -12.88 17.63 3.80
N GLU A 43 -13.23 18.61 3.00
CA GLU A 43 -13.98 18.34 1.76
C GLU A 43 -12.96 17.78 0.74
N PRO A 44 -13.32 16.73 0.00
CA PRO A 44 -12.44 16.15 -1.00
C PRO A 44 -12.17 17.14 -2.14
N GLU A 45 -10.93 17.21 -2.59
CA GLU A 45 -10.51 18.07 -3.70
C GLU A 45 -10.75 17.32 -5.03
N GLU A 46 -11.83 17.66 -5.75
CA GLU A 46 -12.18 16.97 -7.01
C GLU A 46 -11.05 16.99 -8.04
N THR A 47 -10.27 18.08 -8.11
CA THR A 47 -9.10 18.18 -9.00
C THR A 47 -8.06 17.10 -8.71
N PHE A 48 -7.87 16.74 -7.45
CA PHE A 48 -6.96 15.65 -7.08
C PHE A 48 -7.40 14.33 -7.73
N PHE A 49 -8.68 13.99 -7.62
CA PHE A 49 -9.19 12.72 -8.15
C PHE A 49 -9.08 12.64 -9.66
N ASP A 50 -9.31 13.77 -10.37
CA ASP A 50 -9.12 13.82 -11.83
C ASP A 50 -7.66 13.56 -12.22
N LEU A 51 -6.71 14.23 -11.57
CA LEU A 51 -5.29 14.04 -11.86
C LEU A 51 -4.81 12.64 -11.47
N PHE A 52 -5.24 12.15 -10.30
CA PHE A 52 -4.86 10.83 -9.81
C PHE A 52 -5.38 9.72 -10.74
N CYS A 53 -6.67 9.74 -11.11
CA CYS A 53 -7.23 8.73 -12.01
C CYS A 53 -6.66 8.84 -13.43
N ALA A 54 -6.37 10.06 -13.92
CA ALA A 54 -5.67 10.25 -15.17
C ALA A 54 -4.26 9.63 -15.14
N TYR A 55 -3.54 9.78 -14.02
CA TYR A 55 -2.24 9.15 -13.84
C TYR A 55 -2.34 7.62 -13.76
N LEU A 56 -3.29 7.09 -12.98
CA LEU A 56 -3.56 5.65 -12.94
C LEU A 56 -3.83 5.08 -14.33
N ARG A 57 -4.60 5.81 -15.15
CA ARG A 57 -4.86 5.38 -16.53
C ARG A 57 -3.59 5.36 -17.36
N ARG A 58 -2.71 6.37 -17.26
CA ARG A 58 -1.40 6.35 -17.96
C ARG A 58 -0.53 5.17 -17.52
N VAL A 59 -0.48 4.88 -16.22
CA VAL A 59 0.26 3.71 -15.69
C VAL A 59 -0.35 2.42 -16.24
N GLN A 60 -1.67 2.31 -16.25
CA GLN A 60 -2.35 1.14 -16.80
C GLN A 60 -2.08 0.98 -18.30
N ASP A 61 -2.12 2.06 -19.10
CA ASP A 61 -1.79 2.03 -20.52
C ASP A 61 -0.34 1.56 -20.75
N TYR A 62 0.59 2.09 -19.94
CA TYR A 62 2.00 1.68 -19.97
C TYR A 62 2.18 0.18 -19.71
N CYS A 63 1.43 -0.37 -18.74
CA CYS A 63 1.44 -1.79 -18.43
C CYS A 63 0.78 -2.63 -19.55
N GLU A 64 -0.38 -2.17 -20.07
CA GLU A 64 -1.13 -2.85 -21.14
C GLU A 64 -0.30 -2.99 -22.42
N GLU A 65 0.47 -1.96 -22.81
CA GLU A 65 1.40 -1.99 -23.95
C GLU A 65 2.47 -3.08 -23.81
N ARG A 66 2.76 -3.53 -22.59
CA ARG A 66 3.74 -4.58 -22.25
C ARG A 66 3.10 -5.90 -21.90
N ASN A 67 1.79 -6.03 -22.08
CA ASN A 67 0.99 -7.20 -21.68
C ASN A 67 1.10 -7.53 -20.19
N VAL A 68 1.31 -6.53 -19.34
CA VAL A 68 1.34 -6.65 -17.88
C VAL A 68 0.02 -6.11 -17.32
N PRO A 69 -0.77 -6.87 -16.55
CA PRO A 69 -1.96 -6.35 -15.91
C PRO A 69 -1.60 -5.37 -14.79
N PHE A 70 -2.35 -4.26 -14.75
CA PHE A 70 -2.35 -3.30 -13.65
C PHE A 70 -3.65 -3.41 -12.87
N ILE A 71 -3.57 -3.46 -11.54
CA ILE A 71 -4.72 -3.52 -10.65
C ILE A 71 -4.58 -2.45 -9.57
N TYR A 72 -5.58 -1.57 -9.46
CA TYR A 72 -5.68 -0.63 -8.35
C TYR A 72 -6.59 -1.20 -7.25
N CYS A 73 -6.10 -1.24 -6.00
CA CYS A 73 -6.82 -1.73 -4.83
C CYS A 73 -7.09 -0.58 -3.86
N LEU A 74 -8.36 -0.20 -3.69
CA LEU A 74 -8.79 0.84 -2.76
C LEU A 74 -9.30 0.21 -1.46
N ASN A 75 -8.65 0.53 -0.33
CA ASN A 75 -9.02 0.04 0.99
C ASN A 75 -9.77 1.11 1.80
N PRO A 76 -10.92 0.77 2.41
CA PRO A 76 -11.68 1.71 3.23
C PRO A 76 -10.98 1.97 4.56
N SER A 77 -11.25 3.13 5.15
CA SER A 77 -10.85 3.44 6.52
C SER A 77 -11.78 2.79 7.55
N LYS A 78 -11.31 2.66 8.78
CA LYS A 78 -12.11 2.20 9.91
C LYS A 78 -13.41 3.01 10.08
N ILE A 79 -13.35 4.33 9.85
CA ILE A 79 -14.54 5.21 9.96
C ILE A 79 -15.61 4.85 8.93
N THR A 80 -15.24 4.41 7.74
CA THR A 80 -16.15 4.01 6.68
C THR A 80 -16.83 2.68 6.97
N VAL A 81 -16.08 1.71 7.51
CA VAL A 81 -16.62 0.38 7.83
C VAL A 81 -17.44 0.38 9.11
N TYR A 82 -17.08 1.23 10.08
CA TYR A 82 -17.70 1.29 11.40
C TYR A 82 -18.38 2.63 11.70
N GLU A 83 -19.02 3.26 10.68
CA GLU A 83 -19.67 4.57 10.85
C GLU A 83 -20.73 4.61 11.96
N GLN A 84 -21.40 3.49 12.23
CA GLN A 84 -22.39 3.37 13.32
C GLN A 84 -21.79 3.58 14.71
N TYR A 85 -20.48 3.39 14.86
CA TYR A 85 -19.75 3.56 16.11
C TYR A 85 -19.06 4.92 16.26
N LEU A 86 -19.19 5.80 15.28
CA LEU A 86 -18.62 7.14 15.34
C LEU A 86 -19.15 7.96 16.54
N PRO A 87 -18.42 8.97 17.02
CA PRO A 87 -18.84 9.81 18.12
C PRO A 87 -20.24 10.37 17.93
N LYS A 88 -20.97 10.55 19.01
CA LYS A 88 -22.34 11.12 18.96
C LYS A 88 -22.30 12.53 18.38
N GLY A 89 -23.14 12.77 17.37
CA GLY A 89 -23.22 14.06 16.68
C GLY A 89 -22.24 14.22 15.50
N TYR A 90 -21.38 13.24 15.30
CA TYR A 90 -20.54 13.18 14.08
C TYR A 90 -21.37 12.56 12.94
N HIS A 91 -21.39 13.22 11.82
CA HIS A 91 -22.07 12.76 10.60
C HIS A 91 -21.03 12.54 9.51
N TYR A 92 -20.59 11.29 9.39
CA TYR A 92 -19.71 10.89 8.32
C TYR A 92 -20.48 10.84 6.99
N LYS A 93 -19.85 11.33 5.94
CA LYS A 93 -20.29 11.14 4.58
C LYS A 93 -19.11 10.58 3.80
N ASP A 94 -19.29 9.39 3.28
CA ASP A 94 -18.32 8.74 2.42
C ASP A 94 -18.27 9.41 1.04
N LYS A 95 -17.76 10.63 1.00
CA LYS A 95 -17.60 11.37 -0.26
C LYS A 95 -16.35 10.92 -1.02
N VAL A 96 -15.27 10.62 -0.31
CA VAL A 96 -13.98 10.26 -0.92
C VAL A 96 -14.12 9.01 -1.77
N ASN A 97 -14.60 7.90 -1.18
CA ASN A 97 -14.77 6.65 -1.91
C ASN A 97 -15.80 6.76 -3.04
N GLN A 98 -16.89 7.51 -2.83
CA GLN A 98 -17.90 7.73 -3.86
C GLN A 98 -17.33 8.48 -5.08
N ILE A 99 -16.61 9.58 -4.85
CA ILE A 99 -15.98 10.35 -5.93
C ILE A 99 -14.89 9.49 -6.60
N MET A 100 -14.05 8.81 -5.81
CA MET A 100 -12.99 7.97 -6.34
C MET A 100 -13.55 6.88 -7.27
N ARG A 101 -14.58 6.13 -6.85
CA ARG A 101 -15.19 5.09 -7.70
C ARG A 101 -15.75 5.65 -9.00
N ILE A 102 -16.45 6.79 -8.94
CA ILE A 102 -16.97 7.45 -10.15
C ILE A 102 -15.81 7.80 -11.09
N LYS A 103 -14.73 8.38 -10.58
CA LYS A 103 -13.58 8.77 -11.39
C LYS A 103 -12.83 7.56 -11.96
N LEU A 104 -12.63 6.51 -11.18
CA LEU A 104 -12.02 5.26 -11.65
C LEU A 104 -12.82 4.66 -12.83
N GLU A 105 -14.16 4.68 -12.75
CA GLU A 105 -15.03 4.23 -13.85
C GLU A 105 -14.96 5.16 -15.06
N GLU A 106 -14.98 6.51 -14.85
CA GLU A 106 -14.86 7.50 -15.92
C GLU A 106 -13.54 7.36 -16.71
N TYR A 107 -12.43 7.08 -16.02
CA TYR A 107 -11.11 6.90 -16.64
C TYR A 107 -10.85 5.47 -17.10
N GLY A 108 -11.74 4.52 -16.83
CA GLY A 108 -11.59 3.12 -17.21
C GLY A 108 -10.42 2.41 -16.53
N VAL A 109 -10.14 2.77 -15.28
CA VAL A 109 -9.09 2.13 -14.48
C VAL A 109 -9.55 0.75 -14.01
N ASN A 110 -8.71 -0.26 -14.14
CA ASN A 110 -8.95 -1.59 -13.58
C ASN A 110 -8.74 -1.57 -12.07
N TYR A 111 -9.82 -1.67 -11.30
CA TYR A 111 -9.74 -1.55 -9.84
C TYR A 111 -10.62 -2.53 -9.10
N ILE A 112 -10.32 -2.71 -7.81
CA ILE A 112 -11.20 -3.27 -6.80
C ILE A 112 -11.34 -2.29 -5.62
N SER A 113 -12.46 -2.37 -4.93
CA SER A 113 -12.67 -1.68 -3.65
C SER A 113 -13.11 -2.68 -2.59
N ASN A 114 -12.42 -2.67 -1.46
CA ASN A 114 -12.73 -3.55 -0.34
C ASN A 114 -13.84 -3.01 0.58
N GLU A 115 -14.47 -1.87 0.25
CA GLU A 115 -15.44 -1.21 1.12
C GLU A 115 -16.66 -2.09 1.43
N GLU A 116 -17.38 -2.53 0.40
CA GLU A 116 -18.61 -3.31 0.58
C GLU A 116 -18.30 -4.69 1.19
N LEU A 117 -17.18 -5.31 0.78
CA LEU A 117 -16.72 -6.56 1.36
C LEU A 117 -16.49 -6.44 2.87
N LEU A 118 -15.71 -5.44 3.29
CA LEU A 118 -15.36 -5.26 4.71
C LEU A 118 -16.56 -4.80 5.54
N LYS A 119 -17.47 -3.98 4.98
CA LYS A 119 -18.75 -3.67 5.63
C LYS A 119 -19.60 -4.92 5.85
N GLU A 120 -19.66 -5.83 4.89
CA GLU A 120 -20.39 -7.08 5.03
C GLU A 120 -19.72 -8.01 6.07
N LYS A 121 -18.40 -8.22 5.95
CA LYS A 121 -17.63 -9.05 6.89
C LYS A 121 -17.68 -8.50 8.32
N SER A 122 -17.72 -7.18 8.49
CA SER A 122 -17.78 -6.53 9.80
C SER A 122 -19.04 -6.85 10.61
N LYS A 123 -20.06 -7.43 9.99
CA LYS A 123 -21.30 -7.86 10.67
C LYS A 123 -21.10 -9.15 11.47
N SER A 124 -20.15 -9.97 11.13
CA SER A 124 -19.88 -11.26 11.75
C SER A 124 -18.49 -11.39 12.34
N GLU A 125 -17.53 -10.56 11.87
CA GLU A 125 -16.14 -10.61 12.28
C GLU A 125 -15.59 -9.20 12.55
N GLN A 126 -14.67 -9.08 13.51
CA GLN A 126 -14.02 -7.80 13.81
C GLN A 126 -12.87 -7.57 12.82
N VAL A 127 -13.11 -6.78 11.77
CA VAL A 127 -12.12 -6.53 10.68
C VAL A 127 -11.22 -5.32 10.91
N TYR A 128 -11.48 -4.52 11.95
CA TYR A 128 -10.61 -3.49 12.54
C TYR A 128 -10.67 -3.63 14.04
N ASN A 129 -9.57 -3.41 14.74
CA ASN A 129 -9.58 -3.48 16.21
C ASN A 129 -10.51 -2.43 16.80
N VAL A 130 -11.06 -2.69 17.98
CA VAL A 130 -11.96 -1.76 18.67
C VAL A 130 -11.18 -0.51 19.11
N LYS A 131 -9.98 -0.70 19.71
CA LYS A 131 -9.15 0.36 20.28
C LYS A 131 -7.77 0.44 19.65
N PHE A 132 -7.03 -0.68 19.69
CA PHE A 132 -5.68 -0.74 19.15
C PHE A 132 -5.70 -0.44 17.65
N ASP A 133 -4.77 0.37 17.19
CA ASP A 133 -4.70 0.83 15.81
C ASP A 133 -6.03 1.46 15.31
N ALA A 134 -6.16 2.74 15.51
CA ALA A 134 -7.40 3.46 15.23
C ALA A 134 -7.70 3.63 13.72
N GLY A 135 -6.79 3.24 12.83
CA GLY A 135 -6.87 3.50 11.39
C GLY A 135 -6.85 2.28 10.49
N HIS A 136 -5.95 1.33 10.74
CA HIS A 136 -5.75 0.21 9.85
C HIS A 136 -6.67 -0.97 10.18
N TRP A 137 -6.92 -1.80 9.19
CA TRP A 137 -7.54 -3.09 9.43
C TRP A 137 -6.68 -3.98 10.35
N ASN A 138 -7.30 -4.95 10.98
CA ASN A 138 -6.58 -6.02 11.67
C ASN A 138 -6.33 -7.20 10.72
N ASP A 139 -5.81 -8.31 11.22
CA ASP A 139 -5.47 -9.44 10.37
C ASP A 139 -6.71 -10.15 9.76
N TRP A 140 -7.88 -10.08 10.40
CA TRP A 140 -9.11 -10.51 9.74
C TRP A 140 -9.48 -9.61 8.56
N GLY A 141 -9.35 -8.30 8.72
CA GLY A 141 -9.58 -7.35 7.62
C GLY A 141 -8.58 -7.55 6.49
N ALA A 142 -7.29 -7.73 6.83
CA ALA A 142 -6.24 -8.03 5.88
C ALA A 142 -6.51 -9.34 5.12
N PHE A 143 -6.89 -10.41 5.81
CA PHE A 143 -7.23 -11.70 5.21
C PHE A 143 -8.37 -11.57 4.17
N TYR A 144 -9.48 -10.92 4.52
CA TYR A 144 -10.59 -10.76 3.58
C TYR A 144 -10.25 -9.83 2.42
N GLY A 145 -9.60 -8.68 2.71
CA GLY A 145 -9.23 -7.71 1.68
C GLY A 145 -8.19 -8.24 0.72
N THR A 146 -7.21 -9.00 1.22
CA THR A 146 -6.20 -9.64 0.38
C THR A 146 -6.80 -10.74 -0.48
N ASN A 147 -7.68 -11.58 0.07
CA ASN A 147 -8.34 -12.62 -0.73
C ASN A 147 -9.14 -12.03 -1.90
N HIS A 148 -9.82 -10.91 -1.71
CA HIS A 148 -10.50 -10.21 -2.80
C HIS A 148 -9.51 -9.69 -3.86
N LEU A 149 -8.33 -9.23 -3.43
CA LEU A 149 -7.26 -8.85 -4.36
C LEU A 149 -6.72 -10.06 -5.11
N LEU A 150 -6.48 -11.19 -4.43
CA LEU A 150 -6.00 -12.43 -5.06
C LEU A 150 -7.04 -13.01 -6.04
N GLU A 151 -8.35 -12.91 -5.74
CA GLU A 151 -9.42 -13.26 -6.68
C GLU A 151 -9.31 -12.41 -7.96
N LYS A 152 -8.99 -11.12 -7.83
CA LYS A 152 -8.80 -10.23 -8.99
C LYS A 152 -7.54 -10.57 -9.78
N VAL A 153 -6.44 -10.89 -9.11
CA VAL A 153 -5.19 -11.34 -9.76
C VAL A 153 -5.42 -12.66 -10.49
N ALA A 154 -6.22 -13.57 -9.92
CA ALA A 154 -6.54 -14.88 -10.51
C ALA A 154 -7.31 -14.79 -11.85
N GLU A 155 -7.93 -13.65 -12.18
CA GLU A 155 -8.53 -13.41 -13.50
C GLU A 155 -7.45 -13.41 -14.62
N TYR A 156 -6.21 -13.02 -14.28
CA TYR A 156 -5.06 -12.99 -15.20
C TYR A 156 -4.13 -14.18 -15.02
N PHE A 157 -3.98 -14.65 -13.78
CA PHE A 157 -3.10 -15.75 -13.39
C PHE A 157 -3.89 -16.82 -12.63
N PRO A 158 -4.49 -17.79 -13.33
CA PRO A 158 -5.36 -18.79 -12.71
C PRO A 158 -4.66 -19.71 -11.69
N GLU A 159 -3.31 -19.68 -11.64
CA GLU A 159 -2.48 -20.38 -10.65
C GLU A 159 -2.58 -19.73 -9.26
N VAL A 160 -2.75 -18.41 -9.20
CA VAL A 160 -2.94 -17.66 -7.96
C VAL A 160 -4.29 -18.04 -7.35
N LYS A 161 -4.29 -18.34 -6.07
CA LYS A 161 -5.51 -18.73 -5.33
C LYS A 161 -5.68 -17.87 -4.08
N PRO A 162 -6.92 -17.48 -3.75
CA PRO A 162 -7.22 -16.96 -2.42
C PRO A 162 -6.82 -17.94 -1.33
N HIS A 163 -6.39 -17.41 -0.21
CA HIS A 163 -6.03 -18.22 0.97
C HIS A 163 -7.25 -18.82 1.64
N GLU A 164 -7.08 -20.01 2.20
CA GLU A 164 -8.00 -20.58 3.17
C GLU A 164 -7.55 -20.23 4.60
N ILE A 165 -8.47 -20.21 5.54
CA ILE A 165 -8.15 -20.01 6.96
C ILE A 165 -7.13 -21.03 7.47
N SER A 166 -7.17 -22.23 6.92
CA SER A 166 -6.24 -23.31 7.23
C SER A 166 -4.78 -23.04 6.85
N ASP A 167 -4.52 -22.06 6.00
CA ASP A 167 -3.16 -21.69 5.59
C ASP A 167 -2.42 -20.90 6.68
N PHE A 168 -3.16 -20.43 7.68
CA PHE A 168 -2.62 -19.64 8.79
C PHE A 168 -2.77 -20.34 10.14
N ASP A 169 -1.80 -20.10 11.03
CA ASP A 169 -2.00 -20.26 12.46
C ASP A 169 -2.45 -18.92 13.04
N ILE A 170 -3.54 -18.95 13.81
CA ILE A 170 -4.20 -17.75 14.33
C ILE A 170 -4.02 -17.67 15.84
N ASP A 171 -3.34 -16.65 16.30
CA ASP A 171 -3.14 -16.31 17.69
C ASP A 171 -3.78 -14.96 18.02
N TYR A 172 -3.88 -14.66 19.31
CA TYR A 172 -4.32 -13.36 19.79
C TYR A 172 -3.26 -12.75 20.71
N VAL A 173 -2.84 -11.54 20.39
CA VAL A 173 -1.80 -10.81 21.12
C VAL A 173 -2.47 -9.68 21.91
N ASN A 174 -2.25 -9.67 23.22
CA ASN A 174 -2.80 -8.62 24.09
C ASN A 174 -2.03 -7.32 23.86
N GLN A 175 -2.78 -6.25 23.59
CA GLN A 175 -2.29 -4.88 23.48
C GLN A 175 -2.69 -4.09 24.72
N ASP A 176 -1.72 -3.47 25.37
CA ASP A 176 -1.89 -2.75 26.64
C ASP A 176 -1.88 -1.22 26.48
N SER A 177 -1.53 -0.73 25.29
CA SER A 177 -1.51 0.69 24.96
C SER A 177 -1.95 0.95 23.52
N LEU A 178 -2.36 2.19 23.21
CA LEU A 178 -2.62 2.63 21.82
C LEU A 178 -1.32 2.66 21.02
N LEU A 179 -1.41 2.46 19.68
CA LEU A 179 -0.28 2.23 18.81
C LEU A 179 0.82 3.33 18.89
N VAL A 180 0.43 4.59 18.92
CA VAL A 180 1.38 5.73 18.97
C VAL A 180 1.24 6.55 20.26
N SER A 181 0.79 5.92 21.37
CA SER A 181 0.55 6.56 22.65
C SER A 181 0.68 5.51 23.76
N HIS A 182 1.13 5.95 24.96
CA HIS A 182 1.12 5.09 26.15
C HIS A 182 -0.25 5.09 26.86
N PHE A 183 -1.30 5.61 26.20
CA PHE A 183 -2.64 5.57 26.76
C PHE A 183 -3.07 4.11 26.93
N PRO A 184 -3.40 3.67 28.16
CA PRO A 184 -3.62 2.28 28.48
C PRO A 184 -4.92 1.76 27.87
N ILE A 185 -4.83 0.61 27.25
CA ILE A 185 -5.97 -0.17 26.76
C ILE A 185 -5.82 -1.60 27.27
N ASN A 186 -6.79 -2.44 26.97
CA ASN A 186 -6.67 -3.88 27.08
C ASN A 186 -7.51 -4.48 25.96
N GLU A 187 -6.83 -5.06 24.97
CA GLU A 187 -7.46 -5.62 23.78
C GLU A 187 -6.62 -6.76 23.21
N ASP A 188 -7.24 -7.92 23.03
CA ASP A 188 -6.61 -9.04 22.31
C ASP A 188 -6.84 -8.83 20.82
N VAL A 189 -5.77 -8.67 20.05
CA VAL A 189 -5.82 -8.47 18.60
C VAL A 189 -5.41 -9.74 17.86
N PRO A 190 -6.05 -10.09 16.74
CA PRO A 190 -5.70 -11.28 15.98
C PRO A 190 -4.32 -11.09 15.31
N TYR A 191 -3.56 -12.17 15.29
CA TYR A 191 -2.29 -12.28 14.58
C TYR A 191 -2.27 -13.59 13.79
N PHE A 192 -2.09 -13.49 12.47
CA PHE A 192 -2.04 -14.61 11.56
C PHE A 192 -0.60 -14.87 11.16
N SER A 193 -0.13 -16.10 11.31
CA SER A 193 1.18 -16.56 10.84
C SER A 193 0.98 -17.46 9.64
N ASP A 194 1.60 -17.14 8.50
CA ASP A 194 1.56 -17.98 7.31
C ASP A 194 2.37 -19.25 7.55
N LYS A 195 1.78 -20.40 7.29
CA LYS A 195 2.45 -21.71 7.41
C LYS A 195 3.52 -21.93 6.35
N ASP A 196 3.47 -21.18 5.27
CA ASP A 196 4.44 -21.23 4.19
C ASP A 196 5.59 -20.21 4.34
N GLU A 197 5.59 -19.35 5.38
CA GLU A 197 6.65 -18.36 5.67
C GLU A 197 8.06 -18.97 5.61
N GLN A 198 8.22 -20.22 6.01
CA GLN A 198 9.50 -20.93 5.96
C GLN A 198 10.09 -21.11 4.55
N TYR A 199 9.29 -20.94 3.51
CA TYR A 199 9.72 -20.99 2.11
C TYR A 199 10.01 -19.61 1.51
N ILE A 200 9.81 -18.56 2.27
CA ILE A 200 10.03 -17.18 1.81
C ILE A 200 11.47 -16.77 2.10
N GLU A 201 12.17 -16.37 1.06
CA GLU A 201 13.52 -15.80 1.14
C GLU A 201 13.45 -14.30 0.91
N GLU A 202 13.95 -13.51 1.88
CA GLU A 202 14.08 -12.08 1.71
C GLU A 202 15.37 -11.74 0.95
N ILE A 203 15.22 -11.00 -0.16
CA ILE A 203 16.31 -10.54 -1.03
C ILE A 203 16.42 -9.01 -1.10
N THR A 204 15.77 -8.29 -0.22
CA THR A 204 15.72 -6.81 -0.18
C THR A 204 17.11 -6.18 -0.23
N SER A 205 18.11 -6.81 0.40
CA SER A 205 19.50 -6.32 0.40
C SER A 205 20.15 -6.24 -1.00
N GLN A 206 19.61 -6.94 -2.00
CA GLN A 206 20.09 -6.84 -3.38
C GLN A 206 19.71 -5.52 -4.04
N TYR A 207 18.77 -4.79 -3.44
CA TYR A 207 18.19 -3.55 -3.97
C TYR A 207 18.48 -2.32 -3.10
N GLU A 208 19.49 -2.37 -2.22
CA GLU A 208 19.86 -1.25 -1.32
C GLU A 208 20.21 0.05 -2.06
N SER A 209 20.57 -0.04 -3.35
CA SER A 209 20.92 1.14 -4.17
C SER A 209 19.73 1.79 -4.83
N LEU A 210 18.50 1.27 -4.65
CA LEU A 210 17.32 1.89 -5.21
C LEU A 210 17.08 3.27 -4.61
N LYS A 211 16.69 4.20 -5.48
CA LYS A 211 16.23 5.52 -5.06
C LYS A 211 14.81 5.37 -4.53
N LEU A 212 14.62 5.63 -3.25
CA LEU A 212 13.31 5.67 -2.57
C LEU A 212 13.04 7.09 -2.04
N ASP A 213 11.78 7.40 -1.81
CA ASP A 213 11.39 8.63 -1.12
C ASP A 213 11.96 8.66 0.31
N GLU A 214 12.43 9.82 0.76
CA GLU A 214 13.10 9.97 2.07
C GLU A 214 12.17 9.70 3.25
N ASN A 215 10.85 9.91 3.10
CA ASN A 215 9.86 9.75 4.15
C ASN A 215 9.14 8.39 4.07
N TYR A 216 9.11 7.78 2.88
CA TYR A 216 8.37 6.56 2.57
C TYR A 216 9.29 5.56 1.87
N HIS A 217 10.25 5.01 2.61
CA HIS A 217 11.31 4.15 2.08
C HIS A 217 11.16 2.67 2.47
N ASP A 218 10.00 2.28 3.00
CA ASP A 218 9.73 0.88 3.29
C ASP A 218 9.69 0.07 1.99
N MET A 219 10.47 -0.99 1.94
CA MET A 219 10.60 -1.89 0.80
C MET A 219 10.83 -3.31 1.31
N ALA A 220 10.27 -4.29 0.62
CA ALA A 220 10.55 -5.70 0.81
C ALA A 220 10.55 -6.42 -0.54
N CYS A 221 11.59 -7.20 -0.82
CA CYS A 221 11.68 -8.08 -1.98
C CYS A 221 11.77 -9.51 -1.48
N LEU A 222 10.75 -10.32 -1.76
CA LEU A 222 10.52 -11.64 -1.19
C LEU A 222 10.36 -12.66 -2.31
N VAL A 223 11.09 -13.78 -2.20
CA VAL A 223 11.05 -14.86 -3.19
C VAL A 223 10.48 -16.13 -2.55
N ASN A 224 9.46 -16.68 -3.17
CA ASN A 224 8.87 -17.93 -2.74
C ASN A 224 9.67 -19.13 -3.31
N ARG A 225 10.31 -19.88 -2.42
CA ARG A 225 11.12 -21.08 -2.75
C ARG A 225 10.33 -22.39 -2.62
N LYS A 226 9.04 -22.34 -2.39
CA LYS A 226 8.19 -23.52 -2.34
C LYS A 226 8.15 -24.22 -3.71
N GLU A 227 8.17 -25.53 -3.74
CA GLU A 227 8.03 -26.31 -4.97
C GLU A 227 6.72 -25.97 -5.69
N GLY A 228 6.82 -25.62 -6.97
CA GLY A 228 5.67 -25.18 -7.80
C GLY A 228 5.45 -23.66 -7.83
N ALA A 229 6.14 -22.89 -6.97
CA ALA A 229 6.01 -21.43 -6.95
C ALA A 229 6.55 -20.76 -8.23
N GLU A 230 7.38 -21.44 -9.00
CA GLU A 230 7.90 -20.98 -10.30
C GLU A 230 6.80 -20.74 -11.34
N ALA A 231 5.61 -21.36 -11.16
CA ALA A 231 4.45 -21.13 -12.02
C ALA A 231 3.65 -19.86 -11.67
N LEU A 232 3.89 -19.27 -10.50
CA LEU A 232 3.22 -18.07 -10.03
C LEU A 232 3.83 -16.82 -10.68
N PRO A 233 3.11 -15.69 -10.78
CA PRO A 233 3.64 -14.45 -11.32
C PRO A 233 4.63 -13.77 -10.36
N LYS A 234 5.53 -12.96 -10.92
CA LYS A 234 6.27 -11.92 -10.20
C LYS A 234 5.41 -10.66 -10.10
N VAL A 235 5.28 -10.12 -8.89
CA VAL A 235 4.42 -8.96 -8.64
C VAL A 235 5.23 -7.79 -8.10
N LEU A 236 5.07 -6.62 -8.73
CA LEU A 236 5.49 -5.33 -8.17
C LEU A 236 4.27 -4.68 -7.52
N MET A 237 4.32 -4.47 -6.21
CA MET A 237 3.25 -3.83 -5.47
C MET A 237 3.69 -2.52 -4.85
N PHE A 238 3.04 -1.44 -5.25
CA PHE A 238 3.11 -0.17 -4.53
C PHE A 238 2.06 -0.21 -3.43
N GLN A 239 2.52 -0.35 -2.19
CA GLN A 239 1.65 -0.56 -1.04
C GLN A 239 1.68 0.61 -0.07
N GLY A 240 0.59 0.83 0.64
CA GLY A 240 0.52 1.74 1.76
C GLY A 240 0.65 1.01 3.09
N SER A 241 0.43 1.76 4.16
CA SER A 241 0.57 1.26 5.54
C SER A 241 -0.41 0.12 5.92
N TYR A 242 -1.40 -0.18 5.11
CA TYR A 242 -2.29 -1.32 5.32
C TYR A 242 -1.58 -2.66 5.14
N TYR A 243 -0.56 -2.72 4.28
CA TYR A 243 0.24 -3.91 4.02
C TYR A 243 1.64 -3.88 4.67
N ASN A 244 2.07 -2.75 5.21
CA ASN A 244 3.32 -2.71 5.97
C ASN A 244 3.28 -3.76 7.09
N GLU A 245 4.34 -4.57 7.19
CA GLU A 245 4.45 -5.69 8.14
C GLU A 245 3.37 -6.78 7.97
N ARG A 246 2.64 -6.81 6.84
CA ARG A 246 1.59 -7.79 6.51
C ARG A 246 1.88 -8.56 5.22
N TYR A 247 3.15 -8.66 4.82
CA TYR A 247 3.59 -9.40 3.63
C TYR A 247 3.12 -10.86 3.64
N ARG A 248 2.98 -11.46 4.82
CA ARG A 248 2.49 -12.82 5.05
C ARG A 248 1.13 -13.16 4.41
N PHE A 249 0.36 -12.15 4.01
CA PHE A 249 -0.89 -12.36 3.29
C PHE A 249 -0.71 -12.37 1.76
N LEU A 250 0.50 -12.11 1.25
CA LEU A 250 0.78 -11.98 -0.18
C LEU A 250 1.99 -12.79 -0.63
N GLU A 251 3.03 -12.88 0.20
CA GLU A 251 4.35 -13.40 -0.17
C GLU A 251 4.33 -14.84 -0.67
N SER A 252 3.45 -15.69 -0.12
CA SER A 252 3.30 -17.09 -0.55
C SER A 252 2.43 -17.26 -1.80
N SER A 253 1.67 -16.22 -2.18
CA SER A 253 0.78 -16.24 -3.36
C SER A 253 1.50 -15.95 -4.67
N PHE A 254 2.77 -15.51 -4.62
CA PHE A 254 3.55 -15.09 -5.78
C PHE A 254 4.89 -15.81 -5.83
N LYS A 255 5.49 -15.89 -7.02
CA LYS A 255 6.86 -16.37 -7.21
C LYS A 255 7.87 -15.40 -6.60
N GLU A 256 7.64 -14.12 -6.83
CA GLU A 256 8.42 -13.02 -6.31
C GLU A 256 7.46 -11.86 -6.02
N TYR A 257 7.58 -11.29 -4.84
CA TYR A 257 6.76 -10.19 -4.37
C TYR A 257 7.66 -9.02 -4.00
N ASP A 258 7.69 -8.02 -4.87
CA ASP A 258 8.45 -6.79 -4.69
C ASP A 258 7.51 -5.69 -4.20
N ALA A 259 7.62 -5.35 -2.92
CA ALA A 259 6.81 -4.33 -2.28
C ALA A 259 7.59 -3.05 -2.10
N ILE A 260 7.03 -1.94 -2.56
CA ILE A 260 7.56 -0.59 -2.39
C ILE A 260 6.47 0.26 -1.74
N HIS A 261 6.84 1.08 -0.75
CA HIS A 261 5.88 2.05 -0.22
C HIS A 261 5.41 2.97 -1.35
N ASN A 262 4.11 3.18 -1.47
CA ASN A 262 3.49 3.98 -2.54
C ASN A 262 3.78 5.50 -2.41
N TYR A 263 2.83 6.39 -2.66
CA TYR A 263 2.93 7.85 -2.64
C TYR A 263 3.89 8.39 -3.71
N GLU A 264 4.89 9.17 -3.35
CA GLU A 264 5.85 9.76 -4.31
C GLU A 264 6.66 8.68 -5.06
N ASN A 265 6.93 7.52 -4.45
CA ASN A 265 7.57 6.42 -5.18
C ASN A 265 6.70 5.93 -6.35
N PHE A 266 5.38 5.93 -6.22
CA PHE A 266 4.50 5.56 -7.34
C PHE A 266 4.53 6.59 -8.48
N ILE A 267 4.87 7.84 -8.21
CA ILE A 267 5.07 8.84 -9.28
C ILE A 267 6.27 8.44 -10.18
N ASP A 268 7.30 7.86 -9.60
CA ASP A 268 8.44 7.31 -10.35
C ASP A 268 8.23 5.85 -10.82
N PHE A 269 6.98 5.49 -11.15
CA PHE A 269 6.53 4.16 -11.52
C PHE A 269 7.42 3.47 -12.56
N ASP A 270 7.75 4.16 -13.64
CA ASP A 270 8.55 3.63 -14.75
C ASP A 270 9.95 3.20 -14.30
N TYR A 271 10.55 3.91 -13.34
CA TYR A 271 11.84 3.55 -12.76
C TYR A 271 11.80 2.16 -12.12
N TYR A 272 10.81 1.91 -11.25
CA TYR A 272 10.67 0.63 -10.56
C TYR A 272 10.22 -0.48 -11.50
N PHE A 273 9.27 -0.19 -12.40
CA PHE A 273 8.80 -1.16 -13.38
C PHE A 273 9.95 -1.71 -14.22
N ASN A 274 10.83 -0.85 -14.68
CA ASN A 274 11.96 -1.25 -15.53
C ASN A 274 13.03 -2.04 -14.76
N ILE A 275 13.20 -1.80 -13.47
CA ILE A 275 14.13 -2.56 -12.62
C ILE A 275 13.56 -3.94 -12.29
N PHE A 276 12.31 -4.00 -11.83
CA PHE A 276 11.70 -5.24 -11.37
C PHE A 276 11.15 -6.12 -12.49
N GLN A 277 10.76 -5.55 -13.64
CA GLN A 277 10.17 -6.26 -14.77
C GLN A 277 9.08 -7.26 -14.33
N PRO A 278 7.99 -6.78 -13.69
CA PRO A 278 6.99 -7.63 -13.11
C PRO A 278 6.09 -8.28 -14.16
N ASP A 279 5.47 -9.42 -13.81
CA ASP A 279 4.38 -10.03 -14.55
C ASP A 279 3.03 -9.36 -14.25
N CYS A 280 2.91 -8.71 -13.08
CA CYS A 280 1.71 -7.99 -12.64
C CYS A 280 2.10 -6.80 -11.77
N VAL A 281 1.37 -5.69 -11.91
CA VAL A 281 1.52 -4.50 -11.07
C VAL A 281 0.27 -4.27 -10.25
N ILE A 282 0.47 -4.01 -8.96
CA ILE A 282 -0.60 -3.66 -8.03
C ILE A 282 -0.28 -2.32 -7.37
N LEU A 283 -1.22 -1.39 -7.38
CA LEU A 283 -1.20 -0.23 -6.49
C LEU A 283 -2.27 -0.40 -5.43
N GLU A 284 -1.90 -0.31 -4.16
CA GLU A 284 -2.83 -0.25 -3.04
C GLU A 284 -2.81 1.13 -2.39
N THR A 285 -3.98 1.66 -2.07
CA THR A 285 -4.10 2.83 -1.21
C THR A 285 -5.24 2.69 -0.22
N ALA A 286 -5.04 3.28 0.97
CA ALA A 286 -6.15 3.55 1.87
C ALA A 286 -6.89 4.82 1.44
N GLU A 287 -8.21 4.89 1.69
CA GLU A 287 -9.03 6.05 1.31
C GLU A 287 -8.49 7.39 1.84
N TYR A 288 -7.91 7.41 3.04
CA TYR A 288 -7.37 8.63 3.64
C TYR A 288 -6.09 9.14 2.95
N ALA A 289 -5.41 8.27 2.20
CA ALA A 289 -4.18 8.59 1.49
C ALA A 289 -4.43 9.17 0.08
N THR A 290 -5.66 9.15 -0.41
CA THR A 290 -6.03 9.67 -1.74
C THR A 290 -6.18 11.18 -1.71
N LYS A 291 -5.07 11.90 -1.52
CA LYS A 291 -5.00 13.36 -1.48
C LYS A 291 -3.60 13.89 -1.76
N GLY A 292 -3.50 15.17 -2.12
CA GLY A 292 -2.28 15.84 -2.54
C GLY A 292 -1.13 15.89 -1.51
N ASN A 293 -1.40 15.55 -0.24
CA ASN A 293 -0.35 15.44 0.78
C ASN A 293 0.52 14.18 0.63
N TYR A 294 0.03 13.19 -0.12
CA TYR A 294 0.71 11.91 -0.35
C TYR A 294 1.20 11.76 -1.78
N PHE A 295 0.42 12.25 -2.76
CA PHE A 295 0.77 12.23 -4.17
C PHE A 295 0.83 13.66 -4.68
N SER A 296 1.99 14.13 -5.13
CA SER A 296 2.15 15.51 -5.57
C SER A 296 1.33 15.81 -6.83
N TYR A 297 0.66 16.97 -6.84
CA TYR A 297 -0.08 17.44 -8.02
C TYR A 297 0.83 17.55 -9.24
N GLU A 298 2.04 18.09 -9.05
CA GLU A 298 3.06 18.25 -10.11
C GLU A 298 3.43 16.89 -10.72
N GLY A 299 3.70 15.88 -9.88
CA GLY A 299 4.00 14.53 -10.32
C GLY A 299 2.83 13.91 -11.07
N LEU A 300 1.62 13.96 -10.51
CA LEU A 300 0.43 13.41 -11.16
C LEU A 300 0.13 14.05 -12.52
N GLU A 301 0.36 15.36 -12.69
CA GLU A 301 0.05 16.09 -13.92
C GLU A 301 1.14 15.93 -14.98
N HIS A 302 2.41 16.05 -14.59
CA HIS A 302 3.51 16.27 -15.53
C HIS A 302 4.44 15.08 -15.74
N LYS A 303 4.41 14.05 -14.85
CA LYS A 303 5.26 12.88 -15.03
C LYS A 303 5.00 12.20 -16.36
N GLN A 304 6.05 12.09 -17.15
CA GLN A 304 6.09 11.25 -18.34
C GLN A 304 6.66 9.89 -17.97
N LEU A 305 6.01 8.83 -18.42
CA LEU A 305 6.51 7.47 -18.24
C LEU A 305 7.48 7.12 -19.37
N ASN A 306 8.72 6.77 -19.01
CA ASN A 306 9.78 6.52 -19.95
C ASN A 306 9.85 5.05 -20.35
N HIS A 307 10.02 4.80 -21.65
CA HIS A 307 10.14 3.46 -22.25
C HIS A 307 11.59 2.95 -22.28
N TRP A 308 12.41 3.34 -21.34
CA TRP A 308 13.88 3.26 -21.36
C TRP A 308 14.50 1.89 -21.59
N LEU A 309 13.75 0.79 -21.43
CA LEU A 309 14.28 -0.57 -21.54
C LEU A 309 13.55 -1.45 -22.56
N ASP A 310 12.76 -0.90 -23.46
CA ASP A 310 12.34 -1.61 -24.67
C ASP A 310 13.54 -1.68 -25.65
N VAL A 311 14.53 -2.50 -25.30
CA VAL A 311 15.77 -2.73 -26.06
C VAL A 311 15.47 -3.14 -27.50
N GLU A 312 14.32 -3.77 -27.76
CA GLU A 312 13.93 -4.20 -29.10
C GLU A 312 13.35 -3.07 -29.99
N GLN A 313 12.91 -1.95 -29.40
CA GLN A 313 12.29 -0.86 -30.16
C GLN A 313 13.19 0.36 -30.40
N HIS A 314 14.33 0.47 -29.70
CA HIS A 314 15.21 1.64 -29.75
C HIS A 314 16.68 1.32 -30.08
N GLU A 315 16.91 0.42 -31.05
CA GLU A 315 18.29 0.17 -31.55
C GLU A 315 18.99 1.47 -31.94
N ASP A 316 18.27 2.43 -32.51
CA ASP A 316 18.83 3.73 -32.92
C ASP A 316 19.24 4.62 -31.72
N GLU A 317 18.58 4.51 -30.56
CA GLU A 317 18.94 5.25 -29.35
C GLU A 317 20.06 4.56 -28.58
N LEU A 318 20.14 3.24 -28.65
CA LEU A 318 21.26 2.45 -28.11
C LEU A 318 22.59 2.76 -28.83
N GLU A 319 22.58 2.97 -30.15
CA GLU A 319 23.77 3.43 -30.86
C GLU A 319 24.25 4.81 -30.35
N ALA A 320 23.34 5.69 -29.93
CA ALA A 320 23.67 6.96 -29.30
C ALA A 320 24.27 6.80 -27.89
N LEU A 321 23.80 5.82 -27.12
CA LEU A 321 24.33 5.50 -25.79
C LEU A 321 25.68 4.79 -25.83
N GLU A 322 26.00 4.04 -26.91
CA GLU A 322 27.34 3.43 -27.15
C GLU A 322 28.46 4.47 -27.27
N GLN A 323 28.13 5.75 -27.47
CA GLN A 323 29.12 6.83 -27.49
C GLN A 323 29.53 7.32 -26.08
N TYR A 324 28.85 6.86 -25.01
CA TYR A 324 29.18 7.18 -23.65
C TYR A 324 29.83 5.98 -22.97
N PRO A 325 30.94 6.18 -22.21
CA PRO A 325 31.53 5.07 -21.44
C PRO A 325 30.62 4.66 -20.32
N TYR A 326 29.95 3.54 -20.48
CA TYR A 326 29.14 2.91 -19.44
C TYR A 326 29.53 1.44 -19.31
N ASP A 327 29.52 0.95 -18.07
CA ASP A 327 29.67 -0.47 -17.81
C ASP A 327 28.29 -1.08 -17.54
N ILE A 328 27.95 -2.13 -18.26
CA ILE A 328 26.75 -2.91 -18.04
C ILE A 328 27.15 -4.15 -17.25
N GLU A 329 26.82 -4.23 -15.98
CA GLU A 329 26.90 -5.46 -15.22
C GLU A 329 25.55 -6.18 -15.24
N GLU A 330 25.55 -7.36 -15.84
CA GLU A 330 24.42 -8.29 -15.79
C GLU A 330 24.52 -9.09 -14.49
N ALA A 331 23.80 -8.70 -13.45
CA ALA A 331 23.61 -9.49 -12.25
C ALA A 331 22.20 -10.04 -12.25
N ASP A 332 22.06 -11.32 -12.50
CA ASP A 332 20.87 -12.19 -12.41
C ASP A 332 19.45 -11.61 -12.61
N ARG A 333 19.26 -10.45 -13.19
CA ARG A 333 18.07 -9.70 -13.61
C ARG A 333 18.19 -8.19 -13.42
N LEU A 334 19.31 -7.67 -12.88
CA LEU A 334 19.56 -6.24 -12.78
C LEU A 334 20.59 -5.85 -13.85
N VAL A 335 20.19 -5.04 -14.80
CA VAL A 335 21.14 -4.31 -15.63
C VAL A 335 21.55 -3.05 -14.85
N LYS A 336 22.71 -3.09 -14.19
CA LYS A 336 23.32 -1.87 -13.65
C LYS A 336 24.00 -1.13 -14.78
N ILE A 337 23.52 0.08 -15.11
CA ILE A 337 24.19 0.99 -16.01
C ILE A 337 24.97 2.00 -15.14
N ASP A 338 26.27 1.78 -14.99
CA ASP A 338 27.16 2.79 -14.40
C ASP A 338 27.64 3.73 -15.51
N VAL A 339 27.07 4.93 -15.55
CA VAL A 339 27.48 5.97 -16.49
C VAL A 339 28.64 6.78 -15.88
N ASN A 340 29.85 6.59 -16.37
CA ASN A 340 30.97 7.47 -16.03
C ASN A 340 30.82 8.78 -16.80
N LEU A 341 30.31 9.81 -16.11
CA LEU A 341 30.23 11.15 -16.66
C LEU A 341 31.59 11.86 -16.52
N ASP A 342 32.18 12.26 -17.65
CA ASP A 342 33.28 13.23 -17.61
C ASP A 342 32.77 14.56 -17.03
N GLU A 343 33.65 15.27 -16.31
CA GLU A 343 33.33 16.56 -15.69
C GLU A 343 32.75 17.54 -16.75
N GLY A 344 31.45 17.79 -16.68
CA GLY A 344 30.78 18.79 -17.55
C GLY A 344 29.54 18.29 -18.29
N VAL A 345 29.21 17.00 -18.25
CA VAL A 345 27.98 16.48 -18.87
C VAL A 345 26.94 16.33 -17.77
N SER A 346 25.89 17.16 -17.78
CA SER A 346 24.73 16.97 -16.91
C SER A 346 23.94 15.79 -17.43
N ALA A 347 23.72 14.79 -16.59
CA ALA A 347 22.75 13.76 -16.89
C ALA A 347 21.38 14.43 -17.10
N GLY A 348 20.86 14.40 -18.31
CA GLY A 348 19.46 14.65 -18.56
C GLY A 348 18.71 13.39 -18.14
N TYR A 349 17.90 13.51 -17.12
CA TYR A 349 16.88 12.52 -16.79
C TYR A 349 15.66 12.80 -17.63
#